data_cf58a27717c9eb1e7037a6578fc78c55
#
_entry.id   cf58a27717c9eb1e7037a6578fc78c55
#
_cell.length_a   1.000
_cell.length_b   1.000
_cell.length_c   1.000
_cell.angle_alpha   90.00
_cell.angle_beta   90.00
_cell.angle_gamma   90.00
#
_symmetry.space_group_name_H-M   'P 1'
#
loop_
_entity.id
_entity.type
_entity.pdbx_description
1 polymer ?
#
loop_
_entity_poly.entity_id
_entity_poly.type
_entity_poly.pdbx_seq_one_letter_code
_entity_poly.pdbx_strand_id
1 'polypeptide(L)'
;IKLTVENDTFFIEEAKLADAEKFWSKLPTHKLKKLKSDLSINYILDVKNFNYGSYQIVGSKAANFGELNLIQQRAGFKIPEGGFAIPFYFYKQHVEQKSIDSLLNILYLDSAIQHNNELLEEHLKKIRKAIKTSPIDKKLISSIFIDSFSLISFK
;
A
#
# COMPACT_ATOMS: atom_id res chain seq x y z
N ILE A 1 18.63 -1.22 21.74
CA ILE A 1 18.54 0.13 22.34
C ILE A 1 17.17 0.27 22.99
N LYS A 2 17.12 0.72 24.23
CA LYS A 2 15.89 1.11 24.94
C LYS A 2 15.87 2.63 25.05
N LEU A 3 14.81 3.24 24.55
CA LEU A 3 14.53 4.67 24.65
C LEU A 3 13.44 4.89 25.71
N THR A 4 13.72 5.65 26.74
CA THR A 4 12.74 6.09 27.73
C THR A 4 12.56 7.59 27.60
N VAL A 5 11.33 8.05 27.47
CA VAL A 5 10.97 9.47 27.42
C VAL A 5 10.18 9.82 28.68
N GLU A 6 10.68 10.76 29.47
CA GLU A 6 10.03 11.25 30.69
C GLU A 6 10.02 12.78 30.67
N ASN A 7 8.83 13.36 30.63
CA ASN A 7 8.65 14.82 30.50
C ASN A 7 9.43 15.38 29.30
N ASP A 8 10.36 16.29 29.53
CA ASP A 8 11.19 16.95 28.51
C ASP A 8 12.58 16.31 28.32
N THR A 9 12.81 15.14 28.89
CA THR A 9 14.09 14.43 28.84
C THR A 9 13.93 13.05 28.22
N PHE A 10 15.02 12.54 27.64
CA PHE A 10 15.07 11.17 27.13
C PHE A 10 16.36 10.47 27.58
N PHE A 11 16.26 9.17 27.76
CA PHE A 11 17.36 8.30 28.11
C PHE A 11 17.51 7.20 27.06
N ILE A 12 18.74 6.95 26.62
CA ILE A 12 19.06 5.86 25.69
C ILE A 12 19.99 4.90 26.42
N GLU A 13 19.61 3.66 26.52
CA GLU A 13 20.37 2.59 27.16
C GLU A 13 20.38 1.30 26.33
N GLU A 14 21.27 0.37 26.69
CA GLU A 14 21.28 -0.95 26.08
C GLU A 14 20.00 -1.70 26.48
N ALA A 15 19.26 -2.23 25.46
CA ALA A 15 18.07 -3.04 25.69
C ALA A 15 18.45 -4.50 25.95
N LYS A 16 18.01 -5.05 27.09
CA LYS A 16 18.07 -6.47 27.34
C LYS A 16 16.90 -7.19 26.69
N LEU A 17 17.09 -8.45 26.28
CA LEU A 17 16.02 -9.25 25.67
C LEU A 17 14.74 -9.26 26.53
N ALA A 18 14.89 -9.40 27.84
CA ALA A 18 13.76 -9.36 28.79
C ALA A 18 12.96 -8.03 28.75
N ASP A 19 13.63 -6.89 28.50
CA ASP A 19 12.94 -5.61 28.36
C ASP A 19 12.10 -5.55 27.07
N ALA A 20 12.64 -6.12 25.98
CA ALA A 20 11.93 -6.22 24.69
C ALA A 20 10.71 -7.15 24.83
N GLU A 21 10.86 -8.33 25.42
CA GLU A 21 9.77 -9.28 25.66
C GLU A 21 8.67 -8.68 26.54
N LYS A 22 9.04 -7.97 27.61
CA LYS A 22 8.11 -7.27 28.48
C LYS A 22 7.37 -6.14 27.75
N PHE A 23 8.04 -5.44 26.84
CA PHE A 23 7.42 -4.42 26.01
C PHE A 23 6.45 -5.07 25.01
N TRP A 24 6.87 -6.09 24.28
CA TRP A 24 6.01 -6.75 23.29
C TRP A 24 4.79 -7.43 23.91
N SER A 25 4.93 -8.02 25.11
CA SER A 25 3.79 -8.61 25.82
C SER A 25 2.71 -7.62 26.22
N LYS A 26 3.05 -6.33 26.33
CA LYS A 26 2.11 -5.24 26.63
C LYS A 26 1.45 -4.65 25.38
N LEU A 27 2.02 -4.91 24.18
CA LEU A 27 1.41 -4.43 22.95
C LEU A 27 0.12 -5.21 22.72
N PRO A 28 -0.99 -4.50 22.44
CA PRO A 28 -2.22 -5.18 22.09
C PRO A 28 -1.97 -6.04 20.85
N THR A 29 -2.33 -7.33 20.93
CA THR A 29 -2.35 -8.22 19.79
C THR A 29 -3.44 -7.76 18.83
N HIS A 30 -3.14 -6.76 18.01
CA HIS A 30 -4.04 -6.34 16.96
C HIS A 30 -4.09 -7.44 15.92
N LYS A 31 -5.16 -8.23 15.93
CA LYS A 31 -5.50 -9.01 14.74
C LYS A 31 -5.63 -8.02 13.59
N LEU A 32 -4.70 -8.08 12.65
CA LEU A 32 -4.77 -7.26 11.43
C LEU A 32 -6.14 -7.49 10.80
N LYS A 33 -7.02 -6.48 10.89
CA LYS A 33 -8.30 -6.52 10.16
C LYS A 33 -7.94 -6.55 8.68
N LYS A 34 -8.24 -7.67 8.03
CA LYS A 34 -8.10 -7.76 6.58
C LYS A 34 -9.08 -6.75 5.98
N LEU A 35 -8.55 -5.67 5.44
CA LEU A 35 -9.36 -4.65 4.76
C LEU A 35 -10.04 -5.32 3.56
N LYS A 36 -11.35 -5.17 3.47
CA LYS A 36 -12.10 -5.62 2.29
C LYS A 36 -11.80 -4.65 1.16
N SER A 37 -11.28 -5.18 0.05
CA SER A 37 -11.14 -4.42 -1.19
C SER A 37 -12.37 -4.63 -2.05
N ASP A 38 -12.88 -3.58 -2.65
CA ASP A 38 -13.90 -3.63 -3.68
C ASP A 38 -13.20 -3.69 -5.06
N LEU A 39 -13.42 -4.77 -5.77
CA LEU A 39 -12.80 -5.04 -7.08
C LEU A 39 -13.75 -4.81 -8.25
N SER A 40 -14.89 -4.17 -8.01
CA SER A 40 -15.93 -3.95 -9.04
C SER A 40 -15.49 -3.03 -10.17
N ILE A 41 -14.54 -2.13 -9.90
CA ILE A 41 -14.03 -1.14 -10.86
C ILE A 41 -12.74 -1.65 -11.50
N ASN A 42 -12.78 -1.87 -12.81
CA ASN A 42 -11.70 -2.42 -13.63
C ASN A 42 -11.15 -1.43 -14.67
N TYR A 43 -11.29 -0.15 -14.42
CA TYR A 43 -10.77 0.96 -15.23
C TYR A 43 -10.22 2.06 -14.32
N ILE A 44 -9.37 2.93 -14.85
CA ILE A 44 -8.78 4.06 -14.14
C ILE A 44 -9.88 5.09 -13.81
N LEU A 45 -9.85 5.63 -12.61
CA LEU A 45 -10.79 6.66 -12.16
C LEU A 45 -10.13 8.04 -12.18
N ASP A 46 -10.73 8.98 -12.89
CA ASP A 46 -10.37 10.39 -12.77
C ASP A 46 -10.65 10.90 -11.34
N VAL A 47 -9.85 11.84 -10.86
CA VAL A 47 -9.97 12.41 -9.50
C VAL A 47 -11.35 12.98 -9.20
N LYS A 48 -12.10 13.38 -10.20
CA LYS A 48 -13.47 13.89 -10.08
C LYS A 48 -14.50 12.80 -9.77
N ASN A 49 -14.12 11.51 -9.97
CA ASN A 49 -15.02 10.37 -9.90
C ASN A 49 -14.81 9.51 -8.64
N PHE A 50 -14.00 9.95 -7.69
CA PHE A 50 -13.82 9.27 -6.42
C PHE A 50 -13.66 10.28 -5.26
N ASN A 51 -13.99 9.83 -4.06
CA ASN A 51 -13.97 10.61 -2.83
C ASN A 51 -13.61 9.73 -1.64
N TYR A 52 -13.75 10.24 -0.42
CA TYR A 52 -13.49 9.50 0.81
C TYR A 52 -14.18 8.12 0.86
N GLY A 53 -15.42 8.00 0.39
CA GLY A 53 -16.17 6.74 0.34
C GLY A 53 -15.55 5.67 -0.57
N SER A 54 -14.66 6.05 -1.48
CA SER A 54 -14.03 5.15 -2.46
C SER A 54 -12.80 4.41 -1.93
N TYR A 55 -12.51 4.49 -0.63
CA TYR A 55 -11.28 3.94 -0.04
C TYR A 55 -11.10 2.43 -0.25
N GLN A 56 -12.18 1.67 -0.37
CA GLN A 56 -12.13 0.23 -0.64
C GLN A 56 -11.76 -0.09 -2.10
N ILE A 57 -11.95 0.85 -3.01
CA ILE A 57 -11.66 0.73 -4.45
C ILE A 57 -10.25 1.21 -4.77
N VAL A 58 -9.89 2.41 -4.29
CA VAL A 58 -8.65 3.11 -4.69
C VAL A 58 -7.63 3.28 -3.57
N GLY A 59 -7.97 2.87 -2.35
CA GLY A 59 -7.14 3.06 -1.16
C GLY A 59 -7.31 4.43 -0.50
N SER A 60 -6.97 4.51 0.78
CA SER A 60 -7.25 5.68 1.62
C SER A 60 -6.54 6.95 1.13
N LYS A 61 -5.32 6.85 0.60
CA LYS A 61 -4.58 8.04 0.12
C LYS A 61 -5.25 8.67 -1.09
N ALA A 62 -5.61 7.86 -2.09
CA ALA A 62 -6.33 8.33 -3.27
C ALA A 62 -7.72 8.86 -2.88
N ALA A 63 -8.47 8.11 -2.07
CA ALA A 63 -9.79 8.52 -1.60
C ALA A 63 -9.76 9.89 -0.90
N ASN A 64 -8.79 10.13 -0.02
CA ASN A 64 -8.61 11.43 0.64
C ASN A 64 -8.22 12.53 -0.35
N PHE A 65 -7.41 12.24 -1.36
CA PHE A 65 -7.07 13.21 -2.40
C PHE A 65 -8.31 13.59 -3.23
N GLY A 66 -9.15 12.61 -3.58
CA GLY A 66 -10.44 12.88 -4.22
C GLY A 66 -11.36 13.75 -3.36
N GLU A 67 -11.42 13.51 -2.06
CA GLU A 67 -12.17 14.35 -1.12
C GLU A 67 -11.64 15.79 -1.07
N LEU A 68 -10.31 15.95 -1.00
CA LEU A 68 -9.69 17.29 -1.08
C LEU A 68 -10.03 18.00 -2.38
N ASN A 69 -10.08 17.28 -3.51
CA ASN A 69 -10.50 17.85 -4.79
C ASN A 69 -11.94 18.37 -4.77
N LEU A 70 -12.84 17.69 -4.06
CA LEU A 70 -14.24 18.14 -3.93
C LEU A 70 -14.38 19.39 -3.05
N ILE A 71 -13.63 19.47 -1.96
CA ILE A 71 -13.81 20.53 -0.96
C ILE A 71 -12.96 21.76 -1.19
N GLN A 72 -11.91 21.70 -2.04
CA GLN A 72 -10.96 22.81 -2.24
C GLN A 72 -11.63 24.15 -2.60
N GLN A 73 -12.67 24.12 -3.42
CA GLN A 73 -13.36 25.35 -3.84
C GLN A 73 -14.09 26.02 -2.67
N ARG A 74 -14.64 25.23 -1.74
CA ARG A 74 -15.36 25.74 -0.56
C ARG A 74 -14.40 26.14 0.56
N ALA A 75 -13.29 25.45 0.68
CA ALA A 75 -12.32 25.62 1.76
C ALA A 75 -11.25 26.68 1.46
N GLY A 76 -11.19 27.23 0.23
CA GLY A 76 -10.28 28.30 -0.13
C GLY A 76 -8.81 27.91 -0.26
N PHE A 77 -8.50 26.61 -0.37
CA PHE A 77 -7.15 26.12 -0.65
C PHE A 77 -7.06 25.58 -2.07
N LYS A 78 -5.84 25.39 -2.55
CA LYS A 78 -5.57 24.78 -3.87
C LYS A 78 -4.86 23.45 -3.71
N ILE A 79 -5.20 22.49 -4.55
CA ILE A 79 -4.47 21.24 -4.74
C ILE A 79 -3.95 21.16 -6.17
N PRO A 80 -3.00 20.25 -6.49
CA PRO A 80 -2.60 19.98 -7.87
C PRO A 80 -3.83 19.67 -8.75
N GLU A 81 -3.86 20.25 -9.93
CA GLU A 81 -4.94 20.04 -10.89
C GLU A 81 -4.83 18.65 -11.53
N GLY A 82 -5.98 18.00 -11.71
CA GLY A 82 -6.07 16.69 -12.33
C GLY A 82 -5.53 15.57 -11.45
N GLY A 83 -5.59 14.37 -11.97
CA GLY A 83 -5.12 13.15 -11.32
C GLY A 83 -6.04 11.99 -11.57
N PHE A 84 -5.52 10.79 -11.36
CA PHE A 84 -6.29 9.57 -11.49
C PHE A 84 -5.91 8.57 -10.40
N ALA A 85 -6.77 7.60 -10.17
CA ALA A 85 -6.51 6.49 -9.27
C ALA A 85 -6.57 5.15 -10.01
N ILE A 86 -5.63 4.27 -9.67
CA ILE A 86 -5.60 2.88 -10.15
C ILE A 86 -6.33 2.03 -9.11
N PRO A 87 -7.50 1.43 -9.43
CA PRO A 87 -8.24 0.58 -8.51
C PRO A 87 -7.48 -0.67 -8.07
N PHE A 88 -7.81 -1.18 -6.88
CA PHE A 88 -7.26 -2.43 -6.34
C PHE A 88 -7.49 -3.65 -7.24
N TYR A 89 -8.42 -3.59 -8.16
CA TYR A 89 -8.63 -4.60 -9.20
C TYR A 89 -7.32 -4.93 -9.94
N PHE A 90 -6.60 -3.93 -10.42
CA PHE A 90 -5.34 -4.13 -11.15
C PHE A 90 -4.22 -4.66 -10.27
N TYR A 91 -4.14 -4.22 -9.01
CA TYR A 91 -3.24 -4.81 -8.02
C TYR A 91 -3.52 -6.29 -7.83
N LYS A 92 -4.79 -6.65 -7.63
CA LYS A 92 -5.22 -8.03 -7.41
C LYS A 92 -4.87 -8.90 -8.62
N GLN A 93 -5.20 -8.45 -9.83
CA GLN A 93 -4.82 -9.15 -11.07
C GLN A 93 -3.31 -9.39 -11.18
N HIS A 94 -2.50 -8.37 -10.82
CA HIS A 94 -1.05 -8.47 -10.90
C HIS A 94 -0.50 -9.50 -9.92
N VAL A 95 -0.97 -9.49 -8.68
CA VAL A 95 -0.52 -10.38 -7.60
C VAL A 95 -0.98 -11.83 -7.84
N GLU A 96 -2.12 -12.04 -8.46
CA GLU A 96 -2.65 -13.38 -8.78
C GLU A 96 -1.98 -14.04 -9.99
N GLN A 97 -1.02 -13.40 -10.66
CA GLN A 97 -0.21 -14.08 -11.66
C GLN A 97 0.55 -15.26 -11.01
N LYS A 98 0.53 -16.40 -11.68
CA LYS A 98 1.07 -17.66 -11.14
C LYS A 98 2.49 -17.53 -10.57
N SER A 99 3.35 -16.71 -11.19
CA SER A 99 4.73 -16.48 -10.75
C SER A 99 4.83 -15.74 -9.41
N ILE A 100 3.90 -14.84 -9.10
CA ILE A 100 3.86 -14.09 -7.84
C ILE A 100 3.09 -14.86 -6.78
N ASP A 101 1.91 -15.35 -7.14
CA ASP A 101 1.02 -16.09 -6.24
C ASP A 101 1.70 -17.32 -5.63
N SER A 102 2.43 -18.11 -6.43
CA SER A 102 3.17 -19.26 -5.92
C SER A 102 4.23 -18.87 -4.89
N LEU A 103 4.96 -17.77 -5.10
CA LEU A 103 5.96 -17.29 -4.16
C LEU A 103 5.33 -16.76 -2.87
N LEU A 104 4.19 -16.09 -2.95
CA LEU A 104 3.45 -15.62 -1.78
C LEU A 104 2.90 -16.80 -0.96
N ASN A 105 2.37 -17.83 -1.62
CA ASN A 105 1.88 -19.02 -0.95
C ASN A 105 3.00 -19.75 -0.20
N ILE A 106 4.20 -19.90 -0.80
CA ILE A 106 5.36 -20.45 -0.11
C ILE A 106 5.70 -19.61 1.14
N LEU A 107 5.75 -18.28 1.03
CA LEU A 107 6.02 -17.39 2.16
C LEU A 107 5.03 -17.58 3.32
N TYR A 108 3.75 -17.77 3.01
CA TYR A 108 2.70 -17.93 4.03
C TYR A 108 2.63 -19.32 4.66
N LEU A 109 3.07 -20.36 3.95
CA LEU A 109 2.95 -21.75 4.38
C LEU A 109 4.24 -22.32 4.95
N ASP A 110 5.39 -21.77 4.60
CA ASP A 110 6.69 -22.27 5.03
C ASP A 110 7.18 -21.56 6.30
N SER A 111 7.05 -22.25 7.43
CA SER A 111 7.48 -21.72 8.73
C SER A 111 9.02 -21.59 8.83
N ALA A 112 9.80 -22.37 8.09
CA ALA A 112 11.24 -22.24 8.09
C ALA A 112 11.69 -20.90 7.49
N ILE A 113 11.04 -20.47 6.42
CA ILE A 113 11.27 -19.13 5.82
C ILE A 113 10.88 -18.04 6.80
N GLN A 114 9.73 -18.16 7.48
CA GLN A 114 9.22 -17.12 8.39
C GLN A 114 10.11 -16.90 9.62
N HIS A 115 10.80 -17.92 10.09
CA HIS A 115 11.63 -17.87 11.31
C HIS A 115 13.15 -17.77 11.04
N ASN A 116 13.57 -17.73 9.79
CA ASN A 116 14.97 -17.56 9.40
C ASN A 116 15.14 -16.29 8.55
N ASN A 117 15.82 -15.30 9.11
CA ASN A 117 15.97 -13.98 8.46
C ASN A 117 16.70 -14.03 7.11
N GLU A 118 17.67 -14.94 6.94
CA GLU A 118 18.40 -15.05 5.67
C GLU A 118 17.52 -15.66 4.57
N LEU A 119 16.81 -16.75 4.89
CA LEU A 119 15.86 -17.40 3.98
C LEU A 119 14.71 -16.44 3.63
N LEU A 120 14.21 -15.71 4.62
CA LEU A 120 13.16 -14.71 4.43
C LEU A 120 13.61 -13.62 3.44
N GLU A 121 14.79 -13.04 3.66
CA GLU A 121 15.30 -11.98 2.78
C GLU A 121 15.55 -12.49 1.35
N GLU A 122 16.10 -13.70 1.19
CA GLU A 122 16.26 -14.32 -0.12
C GLU A 122 14.91 -14.52 -0.82
N HIS A 123 13.92 -15.03 -0.08
CA HIS A 123 12.58 -15.25 -0.63
C HIS A 123 11.88 -13.96 -1.01
N LEU A 124 11.98 -12.92 -0.18
CA LEU A 124 11.46 -11.57 -0.48
C LEU A 124 12.14 -10.95 -1.71
N LYS A 125 13.44 -11.22 -1.95
CA LYS A 125 14.12 -10.81 -3.20
C LYS A 125 13.48 -11.49 -4.42
N LYS A 126 13.14 -12.78 -4.33
CA LYS A 126 12.44 -13.51 -5.41
C LYS A 126 11.06 -12.91 -5.69
N ILE A 127 10.29 -12.62 -4.64
CA ILE A 127 8.97 -11.96 -4.77
C ILE A 127 9.11 -10.59 -5.43
N ARG A 128 10.02 -9.73 -4.94
CA ARG A 128 10.26 -8.39 -5.53
C ARG A 128 10.66 -8.47 -7.00
N LYS A 129 11.49 -9.45 -7.37
CA LYS A 129 11.86 -9.70 -8.76
C LYS A 129 10.64 -10.12 -9.59
N ALA A 130 9.85 -11.08 -9.11
CA ALA A 130 8.64 -11.54 -9.81
C ALA A 130 7.66 -10.40 -10.05
N ILE A 131 7.39 -9.56 -9.03
CA ILE A 131 6.53 -8.37 -9.16
C ILE A 131 7.04 -7.42 -10.25
N LYS A 132 8.36 -7.15 -10.29
CA LYS A 132 8.96 -6.23 -11.26
C LYS A 132 8.98 -6.75 -12.69
N THR A 133 9.09 -8.07 -12.87
CA THR A 133 9.25 -8.68 -14.19
C THR A 133 7.97 -9.27 -14.77
N SER A 134 6.93 -9.43 -13.94
CA SER A 134 5.64 -9.91 -14.41
C SER A 134 4.95 -8.87 -15.30
N PRO A 135 4.28 -9.32 -16.37
CA PRO A 135 3.63 -8.42 -17.30
C PRO A 135 2.51 -7.63 -16.62
N ILE A 136 2.45 -6.34 -16.93
CA ILE A 136 1.35 -5.47 -16.51
C ILE A 136 0.20 -5.60 -17.51
N ASP A 137 -1.02 -5.49 -17.03
CA ASP A 137 -2.22 -5.50 -17.88
C ASP A 137 -2.12 -4.43 -18.98
N LYS A 138 -2.32 -4.85 -20.24
CA LYS A 138 -2.18 -3.94 -21.39
C LYS A 138 -3.23 -2.84 -21.41
N LYS A 139 -4.44 -3.11 -20.89
CA LYS A 139 -5.50 -2.10 -20.80
C LYS A 139 -5.11 -1.04 -19.77
N LEU A 140 -4.55 -1.46 -18.63
CA LEU A 140 -4.04 -0.51 -17.64
C LEU A 140 -2.97 0.40 -18.25
N ILE A 141 -1.99 -0.17 -18.94
CA ILE A 141 -0.93 0.62 -19.59
C ILE A 141 -1.53 1.62 -20.58
N SER A 142 -2.42 1.17 -21.47
CA SER A 142 -3.06 2.04 -22.45
C SER A 142 -3.86 3.16 -21.81
N SER A 143 -4.61 2.87 -20.73
CA SER A 143 -5.38 3.88 -20.00
C SER A 143 -4.50 4.93 -19.35
N ILE A 144 -3.38 4.52 -18.71
CA ILE A 144 -2.42 5.46 -18.11
C ILE A 144 -1.88 6.43 -19.17
N PHE A 145 -1.52 5.93 -20.36
CA PHE A 145 -1.01 6.78 -21.43
C PHE A 145 -2.07 7.76 -21.93
N ILE A 146 -3.31 7.32 -22.15
CA ILE A 146 -4.40 8.18 -22.63
C ILE A 146 -4.69 9.29 -21.61
N ASP A 147 -4.82 8.97 -20.34
CA ASP A 147 -5.11 9.96 -19.29
C ASP A 147 -3.94 10.92 -19.06
N SER A 148 -2.69 10.43 -19.15
CA SER A 148 -1.51 11.30 -19.08
C SER A 148 -1.45 12.32 -20.21
N PHE A 149 -1.81 11.94 -21.43
CA PHE A 149 -1.86 12.87 -22.59
C PHE A 149 -2.98 13.89 -22.47
N SER A 150 -4.13 13.52 -21.91
CA SER A 150 -5.24 14.46 -21.69
C SER A 150 -4.87 15.56 -20.68
N LEU A 151 -4.06 15.23 -19.66
CA LEU A 151 -3.58 16.21 -18.67
C LEU A 151 -2.51 17.17 -19.22
N ILE A 152 -1.78 16.80 -20.28
CA ILE A 152 -0.73 17.62 -20.89
C ILE A 152 -1.31 18.57 -21.95
N SER A 153 -2.45 18.25 -22.53
CA SER A 153 -3.05 19.01 -23.65
C SER A 153 -3.83 20.26 -23.24
N PHE A 154 -3.92 20.60 -21.95
CA PHE A 154 -4.64 21.74 -21.43
C PHE A 154 -3.73 22.84 -20.81
N LYS A 155 -2.50 22.99 -21.31
CA LYS A 155 -1.67 24.16 -20.97
C LYS A 155 -1.43 25.04 -22.18
#